data_c0c2da283a1a2133f5f3e6a8d401a8d8
#
_entry.id   c0c2da283a1a2133f5f3e6a8d401a8d8
#
_cell.length_a   1.000
_cell.length_b   1.000
_cell.length_c   1.000
_cell.angle_alpha   90.00
_cell.angle_beta   90.00
_cell.angle_gamma   90.00
#
_symmetry.space_group_name_H-M   'P 1'
#
loop_
_entity.id
_entity.type
_entity.pdbx_description
1 polymer ?
#
loop_
_entity_poly.entity_id
_entity_poly.type
_entity_poly.pdbx_seq_one_letter_code
_entity_poly.pdbx_strand_id
1 'polypeptide(L)'
;MIAVIFEVEPDPLRQREYLATAQALGAALEAIDGFVSVERFESLTQPGRLLSLSFWHDEAAVQRWRTLEAHQAAQAAGRDGMFRDYRLRVAHVVRDYGMQQREQAPADSREVHG
;
A
#
# COMPACT_ATOMS: atom_id res chain seq x y z
N MET A 1 5.52 0.61 13.35
CA MET A 1 5.10 0.96 11.98
C MET A 1 4.45 -0.23 11.31
N ILE A 2 3.40 0.01 10.58
CA ILE A 2 2.64 -1.01 9.87
C ILE A 2 2.83 -0.84 8.37
N ALA A 3 3.01 -1.94 7.66
CA ALA A 3 3.02 -1.98 6.20
C ALA A 3 1.72 -2.63 5.72
N VAL A 4 1.05 -2.02 4.76
CA VAL A 4 -0.07 -2.61 4.04
C VAL A 4 0.39 -2.93 2.63
N ILE A 5 0.34 -4.21 2.30
CA ILE A 5 0.81 -4.77 1.04
C ILE A 5 -0.43 -5.21 0.26
N PHE A 6 -0.80 -4.45 -0.74
CA PHE A 6 -1.98 -4.73 -1.56
C PHE A 6 -1.55 -5.09 -2.98
N GLU A 7 -1.65 -6.39 -3.29
CA GLU A 7 -1.38 -6.90 -4.63
C GLU A 7 -2.70 -7.03 -5.37
N VAL A 8 -2.78 -6.49 -6.58
CA VAL A 8 -4.04 -6.46 -7.31
C VAL A 8 -3.81 -6.74 -8.79
N GLU A 9 -4.74 -7.50 -9.38
CA GLU A 9 -4.83 -7.68 -10.82
C GLU A 9 -6.12 -7.02 -11.31
N PRO A 10 -6.05 -5.76 -11.77
CA PRO A 10 -7.22 -5.12 -12.36
C PRO A 10 -7.62 -5.82 -13.64
N ASP A 11 -8.92 -5.81 -13.97
CA ASP A 11 -9.36 -6.18 -15.31
C ASP A 11 -8.60 -5.32 -16.31
N PRO A 12 -7.97 -5.88 -17.36
CA PRO A 12 -7.19 -5.11 -18.32
C PRO A 12 -7.97 -3.97 -18.97
N LEU A 13 -9.26 -4.14 -19.15
CA LEU A 13 -10.12 -3.10 -19.73
C LEU A 13 -10.43 -1.97 -18.73
N ARG A 14 -10.17 -2.20 -17.44
CA ARG A 14 -10.49 -1.25 -16.37
C ARG A 14 -9.26 -0.78 -15.60
N GLN A 15 -8.06 -1.09 -16.07
CA GLN A 15 -6.82 -0.72 -15.39
C GLN A 15 -6.67 0.79 -15.23
N ARG A 16 -7.01 1.56 -16.26
CA ARG A 16 -6.97 3.03 -16.19
C ARG A 16 -7.94 3.57 -15.17
N GLU A 17 -9.14 2.99 -15.10
CA GLU A 17 -10.14 3.36 -14.09
C GLU A 17 -9.63 3.09 -12.69
N TYR A 18 -9.00 1.93 -12.47
CA TYR A 18 -8.42 1.59 -11.18
C TYR A 18 -7.33 2.60 -10.79
N LEU A 19 -6.40 2.91 -11.68
CA LEU A 19 -5.30 3.84 -11.40
C LEU A 19 -5.82 5.26 -11.13
N ALA A 20 -6.83 5.71 -11.86
CA ALA A 20 -7.46 7.00 -11.64
C ALA A 20 -8.15 7.07 -10.27
N THR A 21 -8.87 6.01 -9.89
CA THR A 21 -9.50 5.91 -8.58
C THR A 21 -8.47 5.91 -7.47
N ALA A 22 -7.39 5.13 -7.62
CA ALA A 22 -6.32 5.07 -6.64
C ALA A 22 -5.62 6.43 -6.46
N GLN A 23 -5.40 7.15 -7.55
CA GLN A 23 -4.81 8.47 -7.50
C GLN A 23 -5.72 9.48 -6.81
N ALA A 24 -7.02 9.41 -7.08
CA ALA A 24 -8.00 10.29 -6.45
C ALA A 24 -8.08 10.08 -4.93
N LEU A 25 -7.83 8.85 -4.45
CA LEU A 25 -7.81 8.54 -3.04
C LEU A 25 -6.54 9.05 -2.32
N GLY A 26 -5.50 9.43 -3.06
CA GLY A 26 -4.23 9.88 -2.48
C GLY A 26 -4.38 11.07 -1.54
N ALA A 27 -5.21 12.04 -1.91
CA ALA A 27 -5.46 13.21 -1.06
C ALA A 27 -6.17 12.83 0.25
N ALA A 28 -7.09 11.87 0.19
CA ALA A 28 -7.78 11.36 1.37
C ALA A 28 -6.83 10.60 2.31
N LEU A 29 -5.87 9.87 1.75
CA LEU A 29 -4.83 9.19 2.52
C LEU A 29 -3.98 10.16 3.32
N GLU A 30 -3.54 11.24 2.69
CA GLU A 30 -2.68 12.23 3.33
C GLU A 30 -3.35 12.92 4.51
N ALA A 31 -4.68 12.99 4.52
CA ALA A 31 -5.44 13.59 5.60
C ALA A 31 -5.62 12.68 6.82
N ILE A 32 -5.26 11.40 6.72
CA ILE A 32 -5.42 10.45 7.82
C ILE A 32 -4.25 10.58 8.79
N ASP A 33 -4.56 10.82 10.06
CA ASP A 33 -3.55 10.83 11.12
C ASP A 33 -2.90 9.46 11.22
N GLY A 34 -1.56 9.44 11.16
CA GLY A 34 -0.77 8.21 11.20
C GLY A 34 -0.42 7.63 9.84
N PHE A 35 -0.90 8.22 8.75
CA PHE A 35 -0.44 7.86 7.41
C PHE A 35 1.00 8.31 7.20
N VAL A 36 1.83 7.44 6.62
CA VAL A 36 3.24 7.76 6.36
C VAL A 36 3.48 7.94 4.86
N SER A 37 3.19 6.92 4.05
CA SER A 37 3.47 6.97 2.62
C SER A 37 2.70 5.90 1.86
N VAL A 38 2.57 6.11 0.56
CA VAL A 38 2.07 5.09 -0.37
C VAL A 38 2.81 5.21 -1.69
N GLU A 39 3.13 4.07 -2.26
CA GLU A 39 3.74 4.00 -3.58
C GLU A 39 3.20 2.77 -4.32
N ARG A 40 3.09 2.88 -5.63
CA ARG A 40 2.60 1.80 -6.47
C ARG A 40 3.69 1.30 -7.39
N PHE A 41 3.68 -0.03 -7.60
CA PHE A 41 4.68 -0.73 -8.38
C PHE A 41 4.00 -1.67 -9.36
N GLU A 42 4.64 -1.94 -10.47
CA GLU A 42 4.19 -2.96 -11.41
C GLU A 42 5.10 -4.18 -11.33
N SER A 43 4.53 -5.38 -11.39
CA SER A 43 5.30 -6.61 -11.39
C SER A 43 6.09 -6.74 -12.69
N LEU A 44 7.38 -7.08 -12.58
CA LEU A 44 8.23 -7.33 -13.72
C LEU A 44 8.02 -8.73 -14.33
N THR A 45 7.47 -9.65 -13.55
CA THR A 45 7.27 -11.04 -13.99
C THR A 45 5.83 -11.33 -14.40
N GLN A 46 4.87 -10.55 -13.92
CA GLN A 46 3.45 -10.71 -14.25
C GLN A 46 2.88 -9.38 -14.71
N PRO A 47 2.93 -9.08 -16.02
CA PRO A 47 2.40 -7.83 -16.56
C PRO A 47 0.94 -7.63 -16.18
N GLY A 48 0.59 -6.41 -15.79
CA GLY A 48 -0.77 -6.07 -15.36
C GLY A 48 -1.03 -6.30 -13.89
N ARG A 49 -0.11 -6.91 -13.14
CA ARG A 49 -0.21 -7.05 -11.69
C ARG A 49 0.47 -5.86 -11.01
N LEU A 50 -0.28 -5.22 -10.13
CA LEU A 50 0.16 -4.01 -9.43
C LEU A 50 0.29 -4.27 -7.94
N LEU A 51 1.21 -3.54 -7.31
CA LEU A 51 1.39 -3.52 -5.87
C LEU A 51 1.19 -2.11 -5.36
N SER A 52 0.31 -1.94 -4.38
CA SER A 52 0.23 -0.73 -3.58
C SER A 52 0.86 -1.02 -2.23
N LEU A 53 1.95 -0.32 -1.92
CA LEU A 53 2.66 -0.46 -0.65
C LEU A 53 2.48 0.82 0.15
N SER A 54 1.85 0.71 1.31
CA SER A 54 1.63 1.86 2.18
C SER A 54 2.17 1.59 3.58
N PHE A 55 2.61 2.67 4.24
CA PHE A 55 3.15 2.61 5.59
C PHE A 55 2.35 3.51 6.51
N TRP A 56 2.20 3.08 7.76
CA TRP A 56 1.33 3.69 8.77
C TRP A 56 2.00 3.61 10.12
N HIS A 57 1.76 4.59 10.99
CA HIS A 57 2.35 4.59 12.33
C HIS A 57 1.85 3.42 13.17
N ASP A 58 0.56 3.08 13.05
CA ASP A 58 -0.06 2.02 13.85
C ASP A 58 -1.28 1.43 13.15
N GLU A 59 -1.84 0.36 13.73
CA GLU A 59 -3.03 -0.28 13.18
C GLU A 59 -4.28 0.59 13.28
N ALA A 60 -4.35 1.50 14.25
CA ALA A 60 -5.48 2.41 14.37
C ALA A 60 -5.59 3.32 13.15
N ALA A 61 -4.45 3.77 12.61
CA ALA A 61 -4.43 4.55 11.38
C ALA A 61 -4.93 3.74 10.19
N VAL A 62 -4.51 2.48 10.07
CA VAL A 62 -4.99 1.56 9.02
C VAL A 62 -6.50 1.35 9.15
N GLN A 63 -7.01 1.24 10.36
CA GLN A 63 -8.45 1.08 10.60
C GLN A 63 -9.23 2.30 10.14
N ARG A 64 -8.72 3.50 10.38
CA ARG A 64 -9.34 4.73 9.89
C ARG A 64 -9.43 4.72 8.36
N TRP A 65 -8.36 4.29 7.71
CA TRP A 65 -8.33 4.14 6.25
C TRP A 65 -9.33 3.11 5.76
N ARG A 66 -9.34 1.94 6.40
CA ARG A 66 -10.24 0.85 6.02
C ARG A 66 -11.71 1.27 6.12
N THR A 67 -12.06 2.02 7.15
CA THR A 67 -13.42 2.54 7.33
C THR A 67 -13.77 3.52 6.22
N LEU A 68 -12.85 4.40 5.86
CA LEU A 68 -13.03 5.35 4.77
C LEU A 68 -13.10 4.63 3.42
N GLU A 69 -12.25 3.63 3.21
CA GLU A 69 -12.24 2.81 1.99
C GLU A 69 -13.57 2.06 1.83
N ALA A 70 -14.09 1.48 2.91
CA ALA A 70 -15.39 0.81 2.89
C ALA A 70 -16.52 1.76 2.49
N HIS A 71 -16.47 3.00 2.99
CA HIS A 71 -17.43 4.03 2.59
C HIS A 71 -17.33 4.37 1.12
N GLN A 72 -16.11 4.53 0.60
CA GLN A 72 -15.86 4.75 -0.82
C GLN A 72 -16.29 3.57 -1.68
N ALA A 73 -16.04 2.36 -1.21
CA ALA A 73 -16.48 1.14 -1.89
C ALA A 73 -18.00 1.05 -1.98
N ALA A 74 -18.71 1.45 -0.92
CA ALA A 74 -20.16 1.49 -0.93
C ALA A 74 -20.70 2.50 -1.95
N GLN A 75 -20.05 3.64 -2.09
CA GLN A 75 -20.39 4.64 -3.11
C GLN A 75 -20.10 4.15 -4.52
N ALA A 76 -19.10 3.27 -4.66
CA ALA A 76 -18.68 2.72 -5.95
C ALA A 76 -19.31 1.35 -6.23
N ALA A 77 -20.43 1.01 -5.59
CA ALA A 77 -21.08 -0.30 -5.71
C ALA A 77 -21.41 -0.75 -7.13
N GLY A 78 -21.43 0.18 -8.10
CA GLY A 78 -21.63 -0.14 -9.52
C GLY A 78 -20.35 -0.58 -10.25
N ARG A 79 -19.23 -0.72 -9.56
CA ARG A 79 -17.93 -1.02 -10.18
C ARG A 79 -17.50 -2.47 -9.98
N ASP A 80 -18.43 -3.40 -9.87
CA ASP A 80 -18.15 -4.83 -9.77
C ASP A 80 -17.30 -5.30 -10.96
N GLY A 81 -16.31 -6.15 -10.68
CA GLY A 81 -15.43 -6.71 -11.71
C GLY A 81 -14.23 -5.84 -12.06
N MET A 82 -13.97 -4.74 -11.35
CA MET A 82 -12.75 -3.96 -11.55
C MET A 82 -11.50 -4.78 -11.27
N PHE A 83 -11.54 -5.69 -10.30
CA PHE A 83 -10.43 -6.56 -9.96
C PHE A 83 -10.71 -8.00 -10.42
N ARG A 84 -9.73 -8.63 -11.06
CA ARG A 84 -9.75 -10.07 -11.31
C ARG A 84 -9.34 -10.84 -10.07
N ASP A 85 -8.38 -10.30 -9.33
CA ASP A 85 -7.88 -10.90 -8.10
C ASP A 85 -7.18 -9.84 -7.26
N TYR A 86 -7.11 -10.07 -5.96
CA TYR A 86 -6.29 -9.27 -5.07
C TYR A 86 -5.89 -10.05 -3.84
N ARG A 87 -4.81 -9.59 -3.20
CA ARG A 87 -4.40 -10.08 -1.89
C ARG A 87 -3.88 -8.92 -1.07
N LEU A 88 -4.37 -8.83 0.15
CA LEU A 88 -3.97 -7.77 1.07
C LEU A 88 -3.31 -8.40 2.29
N ARG A 89 -2.15 -7.89 2.66
CA ARG A 89 -1.45 -8.28 3.88
C ARG A 89 -1.15 -7.04 4.69
N VAL A 90 -1.36 -7.16 6.00
CA VAL A 90 -1.00 -6.13 6.98
C VAL A 90 0.12 -6.73 7.83
N ALA A 91 1.23 -6.02 7.92
CA ALA A 91 2.42 -6.55 8.56
C ALA A 91 3.07 -5.51 9.47
N HIS A 92 3.67 -5.96 10.56
CA HIS A 92 4.54 -5.11 11.37
C HIS A 92 5.89 -5.00 10.70
N VAL A 93 6.41 -3.78 10.62
CA VAL A 93 7.78 -3.55 10.18
C VAL A 93 8.71 -3.80 11.35
N VAL A 94 9.45 -4.91 11.27
CA VAL A 94 10.36 -5.32 12.34
C VAL A 94 11.59 -4.43 12.38
N ARG A 95 12.13 -4.10 11.20
CA ARG A 95 13.27 -3.20 11.05
C ARG A 95 13.09 -2.38 9.80
N ASP A 96 13.54 -1.14 9.86
CA ASP A 96 13.52 -0.23 8.73
C ASP A 96 14.89 0.48 8.71
N TYR A 97 15.70 0.14 7.74
CA TYR A 97 17.01 0.74 7.56
C TYR A 97 17.36 0.80 6.08
N GLY A 98 18.27 1.68 5.75
CA GLY A 98 18.70 1.90 4.39
C GLY A 98 20.22 2.02 4.31
N MET A 99 20.70 2.46 3.17
CA MET A 99 22.14 2.66 2.96
C MET A 99 22.69 3.77 3.88
N GLN A 100 21.89 4.80 4.16
CA GLN A 100 22.29 5.95 4.96
C GLN A 100 21.70 5.94 6.37
N GLN A 101 20.49 5.41 6.54
CA GLN A 101 19.79 5.33 7.82
C GLN A 101 20.05 3.95 8.42
N ARG A 102 21.01 3.89 9.35
CA ARG A 102 21.55 2.63 9.82
C ARG A 102 21.19 2.27 11.26
N GLU A 103 20.37 3.08 11.94
CA GLU A 103 20.08 2.86 13.38
C GLU A 103 19.45 1.49 13.66
N GLN A 104 18.60 1.01 12.77
CA GLN A 104 17.93 -0.27 12.93
C GLN A 104 18.60 -1.42 12.18
N ALA A 105 19.74 -1.17 11.55
CA ALA A 105 20.46 -2.22 10.85
C ALA A 105 20.94 -3.30 11.85
N PRO A 106 20.88 -4.59 11.45
CA PRO A 106 21.40 -5.67 12.29
C PRO A 106 22.89 -5.51 12.60
N ALA A 107 23.33 -6.06 13.72
CA ALA A 107 24.72 -5.93 14.17
C ALA A 107 25.72 -6.40 13.12
N ASP A 108 25.45 -7.52 12.46
CA ASP A 108 26.31 -8.05 11.39
C ASP A 108 26.42 -7.09 10.20
N SER A 109 25.32 -6.45 9.81
CA SER A 109 25.34 -5.45 8.75
C SER A 109 26.10 -4.19 9.16
N ARG A 110 25.96 -3.77 10.41
CA ARG A 110 26.68 -2.60 10.95
C ARG A 110 28.19 -2.82 11.02
N GLU A 111 28.62 -4.03 11.32
CA GLU A 111 30.03 -4.39 11.36
C GLU A 111 30.69 -4.29 9.97
N VAL A 112 29.98 -4.67 8.93
CA VAL A 112 30.50 -4.72 7.57
C VAL A 112 30.36 -3.37 6.85
N HIS A 113 29.22 -2.71 7.01
CA HIS A 113 28.86 -1.53 6.22
C HIS A 113 28.70 -0.23 7.02
N GLY A 114 28.77 -0.33 8.31
CA GLY A 114 28.56 0.84 9.19
C GLY A 114 27.13 1.17 9.52
#